data_0a6c7fcdd541ff6da6978007234e6cb2
#
_entry.id   0a6c7fcdd541ff6da6978007234e6cb2
#
_cell.length_a   1.000
_cell.length_b   1.000
_cell.length_c   1.000
_cell.angle_alpha   90.00
_cell.angle_beta   90.00
_cell.angle_gamma   90.00
#
_symmetry.space_group_name_H-M   'P 1'
#
loop_
_entity.id
_entity.type
_entity.pdbx_description
1 polymer ?
#
loop_
_entity_poly.entity_id
_entity_poly.type
_entity_poly.pdbx_seq_one_letter_code
_entity_poly.pdbx_strand_id
1 'polypeptide(L)'
;LAFAKRKLARMRIGTDIRHMNVIPEMPDMAEARFSIGDVVRHRIFDFRGVVFDIDPVFANSEEWYQAIPESVRPKKEQPFYHLFAENADSSYIAYVSQQNLLPDAENGPVNHPSIDGYFEPWSGNRYRLPATMRQ
;
A
#
# COMPACT_ATOMS: atom_id res chain seq x y z
N LEU A 1 11.60 4.60 -8.20
CA LEU A 1 10.87 3.83 -9.14
C LEU A 1 9.41 4.18 -9.12
N ALA A 2 8.63 3.39 -8.46
CA ALA A 2 7.21 3.60 -8.41
C ALA A 2 6.84 4.91 -7.75
N PHE A 3 7.69 5.45 -6.89
CA PHE A 3 7.37 6.66 -6.16
C PHE A 3 7.26 7.90 -7.07
N ALA A 4 8.13 8.01 -8.05
CA ALA A 4 8.07 9.17 -8.94
C ALA A 4 6.80 9.14 -9.78
N LYS A 5 6.42 7.97 -10.25
CA LYS A 5 5.20 7.83 -11.03
C LYS A 5 3.97 8.19 -10.21
N ARG A 6 3.98 7.78 -8.95
CA ARG A 6 2.88 8.05 -8.07
C ARG A 6 2.63 9.55 -7.92
N LYS A 7 3.69 10.32 -7.72
CA LYS A 7 3.54 11.76 -7.53
C LYS A 7 3.00 12.43 -8.78
N LEU A 8 3.48 12.02 -9.93
CA LEU A 8 2.98 12.61 -11.16
C LEU A 8 1.52 12.30 -11.39
N ALA A 9 1.10 11.09 -11.08
CA ALA A 9 -0.30 10.72 -11.25
C ALA A 9 -1.19 11.57 -10.36
N ARG A 10 -0.78 11.81 -9.12
CA ARG A 10 -1.59 12.63 -8.23
C ARG A 10 -1.71 14.05 -8.72
N MET A 11 -0.63 14.61 -9.24
CA MET A 11 -0.66 15.98 -9.73
C MET A 11 -1.57 16.10 -10.94
N ARG A 12 -1.55 15.13 -11.82
CA ARG A 12 -2.43 15.17 -12.98
C ARG A 12 -3.89 15.11 -12.59
N ILE A 13 -4.22 14.24 -11.63
CA ILE A 13 -5.60 14.12 -11.17
C ILE A 13 -6.06 15.44 -10.60
N GLY A 14 -5.25 16.08 -9.77
CA GLY A 14 -5.62 17.34 -9.20
C GLY A 14 -5.82 18.43 -10.25
N THR A 15 -5.00 18.43 -11.27
CA THR A 15 -5.12 19.40 -12.33
C THR A 15 -6.41 19.20 -13.11
N ASP A 16 -6.72 17.95 -13.42
CA ASP A 16 -7.93 17.65 -14.16
C ASP A 16 -9.17 18.08 -13.41
N ILE A 17 -9.24 17.81 -12.13
CA ILE A 17 -10.36 18.22 -11.32
C ILE A 17 -10.58 19.71 -11.36
N ARG A 18 -9.52 20.48 -11.16
CA ARG A 18 -9.65 21.91 -11.17
C ARG A 18 -10.11 22.43 -12.50
N HIS A 19 -9.65 21.80 -13.55
CA HIS A 19 -9.93 22.28 -14.87
C HIS A 19 -11.35 22.01 -15.27
N MET A 20 -11.90 20.92 -14.86
CA MET A 20 -13.19 20.56 -15.28
C MET A 20 -14.29 21.26 -14.56
N ASN A 21 -14.02 21.65 -13.38
CA ASN A 21 -15.00 22.48 -12.76
C ASN A 21 -16.26 21.89 -12.42
N VAL A 22 -16.60 20.74 -12.74
CA VAL A 22 -17.82 20.20 -12.39
C VAL A 22 -17.62 18.86 -12.20
N ILE A 23 -17.64 18.30 -11.33
CA ILE A 23 -17.39 17.07 -11.24
C ILE A 23 -18.06 16.30 -10.37
N PRO A 24 -19.14 16.16 -10.25
CA PRO A 24 -19.80 15.26 -9.41
C PRO A 24 -19.59 13.91 -9.90
N GLU A 25 -19.05 13.77 -11.08
CA GLU A 25 -18.91 12.52 -11.53
C GLU A 25 -17.64 11.91 -11.29
N MET A 26 -16.83 12.34 -10.49
CA MET A 26 -15.64 11.65 -10.15
C MET A 26 -16.01 10.30 -9.62
N PRO A 27 -15.38 9.24 -10.12
CA PRO A 27 -15.65 7.93 -9.54
C PRO A 27 -15.29 7.98 -8.08
N ASP A 28 -15.99 7.24 -7.28
CA ASP A 28 -15.70 7.17 -5.88
C ASP A 28 -14.33 6.55 -5.73
N MET A 29 -13.41 7.32 -5.17
CA MET A 29 -12.10 6.80 -4.86
C MET A 29 -12.21 6.15 -3.51
N ALA A 30 -11.82 4.91 -3.40
CA ALA A 30 -11.85 4.21 -2.12
C ALA A 30 -10.85 4.88 -1.17
N GLU A 31 -11.25 5.10 0.05
CA GLU A 31 -10.38 5.66 1.04
C GLU A 31 -9.42 4.59 1.57
N ALA A 32 -8.22 5.00 1.93
CA ALA A 32 -7.25 4.09 2.48
C ALA A 32 -7.70 3.61 3.86
N ARG A 33 -7.84 2.31 4.01
CA ARG A 33 -8.24 1.71 5.28
C ARG A 33 -7.07 1.41 6.20
N PHE A 34 -5.86 1.40 5.67
CA PHE A 34 -4.67 1.09 6.44
C PHE A 34 -3.72 2.28 6.43
N SER A 35 -2.92 2.39 7.47
CA SER A 35 -1.96 3.47 7.63
C SER A 35 -0.54 2.92 7.63
N ILE A 36 0.44 3.79 7.42
CA ILE A 36 1.84 3.39 7.53
C ILE A 36 2.08 2.86 8.93
N GLY A 37 2.67 1.69 9.04
CA GLY A 37 2.90 1.01 10.30
C GLY A 37 1.90 -0.07 10.66
N ASP A 38 0.80 -0.15 9.91
CA ASP A 38 -0.19 -1.19 10.17
C ASP A 38 0.31 -2.54 9.67
N VAL A 39 0.00 -3.59 10.40
CA VAL A 39 0.34 -4.96 10.00
C VAL A 39 -0.88 -5.56 9.31
N VAL A 40 -0.66 -6.10 8.13
CA VAL A 40 -1.72 -6.66 7.29
C VAL A 40 -1.31 -8.02 6.76
N ARG A 41 -2.28 -8.77 6.27
CA ARG A 41 -2.01 -10.04 5.59
C ARG A 41 -2.81 -10.10 4.30
N HIS A 42 -2.33 -10.87 3.35
CA HIS A 42 -3.06 -11.08 2.10
C HIS A 42 -4.21 -12.03 2.39
N ARG A 43 -5.38 -11.76 1.83
CA ARG A 43 -6.55 -12.56 2.11
C ARG A 43 -6.54 -13.92 1.41
N ILE A 44 -5.70 -14.08 0.40
CA ILE A 44 -5.62 -15.32 -0.35
C ILE A 44 -4.26 -15.98 -0.22
N PHE A 45 -3.18 -15.25 -0.47
CA PHE A 45 -1.85 -15.82 -0.45
C PHE A 45 -1.25 -15.78 0.96
N ASP A 46 -0.35 -16.72 1.24
CA ASP A 46 0.17 -16.88 2.59
C ASP A 46 1.34 -15.95 2.84
N PHE A 47 1.07 -14.67 3.01
CA PHE A 47 2.09 -13.71 3.44
C PHE A 47 1.45 -12.56 4.21
N ARG A 48 2.26 -11.89 5.01
CA ARG A 48 1.88 -10.75 5.80
C ARG A 48 2.97 -9.69 5.71
N GLY A 49 2.68 -8.49 6.14
CA GLY A 49 3.68 -7.42 6.07
C GLY A 49 3.25 -6.18 6.81
N VAL A 50 4.14 -5.19 6.85
CA VAL A 50 3.85 -3.91 7.45
C VAL A 50 3.83 -2.86 6.35
N VAL A 51 2.83 -1.99 6.39
CA VAL A 51 2.66 -0.94 5.40
C VAL A 51 3.73 0.13 5.60
N PHE A 52 4.51 0.42 4.57
CA PHE A 52 5.50 1.49 4.67
C PHE A 52 5.24 2.62 3.66
N ASP A 53 4.34 2.43 2.71
CA ASP A 53 3.95 3.52 1.80
C ASP A 53 2.59 3.17 1.20
N ILE A 54 1.85 4.20 0.77
CA ILE A 54 0.50 4.06 0.26
C ILE A 54 0.35 4.87 -1.00
N ASP A 55 -0.18 4.25 -2.05
CA ASP A 55 -0.56 4.93 -3.28
C ASP A 55 -2.08 5.03 -3.31
N PRO A 56 -2.64 6.21 -3.49
CA PRO A 56 -4.11 6.36 -3.50
C PRO A 56 -4.78 5.56 -4.60
N VAL A 57 -4.09 5.36 -5.71
CA VAL A 57 -4.54 4.52 -6.82
C VAL A 57 -3.34 3.78 -7.35
N PHE A 58 -3.58 2.80 -8.21
CA PHE A 58 -2.49 2.03 -8.81
C PHE A 58 -1.44 2.95 -9.42
N ALA A 59 -0.19 2.72 -9.08
CA ALA A 59 0.91 3.55 -9.55
C ALA A 59 2.14 2.71 -9.88
N ASN A 60 1.94 1.65 -10.61
CA ASN A 60 3.03 0.81 -11.09
C ASN A 60 2.88 0.68 -12.61
N SER A 61 3.72 -0.11 -13.25
CA SER A 61 3.70 -0.20 -14.71
C SER A 61 2.54 -1.05 -15.21
N GLU A 62 2.12 -0.80 -16.42
CA GLU A 62 1.09 -1.60 -17.05
C GLU A 62 1.57 -3.04 -17.23
N GLU A 63 2.86 -3.23 -17.47
CA GLU A 63 3.42 -4.57 -17.58
C GLU A 63 3.27 -5.35 -16.29
N TRP A 64 3.55 -4.69 -15.17
CA TRP A 64 3.39 -5.31 -13.86
C TRP A 64 1.92 -5.72 -13.66
N TYR A 65 1.00 -4.83 -14.01
CA TYR A 65 -0.43 -5.06 -13.84
C TYR A 65 -0.91 -6.24 -14.71
N GLN A 66 -0.49 -6.25 -15.95
CA GLN A 66 -0.91 -7.31 -16.86
C GLN A 66 -0.31 -8.67 -16.51
N ALA A 67 0.78 -8.67 -15.76
CA ALA A 67 1.39 -9.93 -15.30
C ALA A 67 0.57 -10.60 -14.21
N ILE A 68 -0.36 -9.87 -13.57
CA ILE A 68 -1.24 -10.49 -12.57
C ILE A 68 -2.25 -11.35 -13.32
N PRO A 69 -2.46 -12.59 -12.91
CA PRO A 69 -3.46 -13.44 -13.56
C PRO A 69 -4.83 -12.75 -13.53
N GLU A 70 -5.52 -12.79 -14.65
CA GLU A 70 -6.77 -12.07 -14.81
C GLU A 70 -7.79 -12.39 -13.72
N SER A 71 -7.82 -13.63 -13.29
CA SER A 71 -8.79 -14.06 -12.29
C SER A 71 -8.60 -13.41 -10.92
N VAL A 72 -7.40 -12.88 -10.64
CA VAL A 72 -7.12 -12.24 -9.35
C VAL A 72 -6.65 -10.80 -9.52
N ARG A 73 -6.74 -10.26 -10.73
CA ARG A 73 -6.27 -8.90 -11.02
C ARG A 73 -7.21 -7.88 -10.39
N PRO A 74 -6.69 -7.00 -9.52
CA PRO A 74 -7.57 -6.04 -8.84
C PRO A 74 -7.85 -4.83 -9.71
N LYS A 75 -8.87 -4.06 -9.33
CA LYS A 75 -9.14 -2.79 -9.97
C LYS A 75 -8.05 -1.80 -9.62
N LYS A 76 -7.74 -0.90 -10.55
CA LYS A 76 -6.71 0.10 -10.33
C LYS A 76 -7.17 1.25 -9.45
N GLU A 77 -8.49 1.51 -9.39
CA GLU A 77 -9.04 2.67 -8.70
C GLU A 77 -9.29 2.37 -7.22
N GLN A 78 -8.22 2.07 -6.52
CA GLN A 78 -8.27 1.83 -5.08
C GLN A 78 -6.86 2.02 -4.54
N PRO A 79 -6.70 2.20 -3.23
CA PRO A 79 -5.36 2.30 -2.65
C PRO A 79 -4.56 1.01 -2.85
N PHE A 80 -3.27 1.19 -3.12
CA PHE A 80 -2.31 0.10 -3.18
C PHE A 80 -1.25 0.37 -2.12
N TYR A 81 -0.74 -0.68 -1.53
CA TYR A 81 0.14 -0.59 -0.39
C TYR A 81 1.48 -1.23 -0.66
N HIS A 82 2.54 -0.55 -0.23
CA HIS A 82 3.88 -1.10 -0.28
C HIS A 82 4.16 -1.72 1.07
N LEU A 83 4.52 -2.98 1.09
CA LEU A 83 4.71 -3.74 2.32
C LEU A 83 6.12 -4.26 2.47
N PHE A 84 6.65 -4.17 3.69
CA PHE A 84 7.77 -5.02 4.08
C PHE A 84 7.13 -6.37 4.44
N ALA A 85 7.25 -7.33 3.56
CA ALA A 85 6.49 -8.57 3.63
C ALA A 85 7.34 -9.77 3.99
N GLU A 86 6.70 -10.76 4.57
CA GLU A 86 7.34 -12.03 4.88
C GLU A 86 6.37 -13.18 4.60
N ASN A 87 6.94 -14.31 4.24
CA ASN A 87 6.21 -15.57 4.26
C ASN A 87 7.06 -16.58 5.02
N ALA A 88 6.72 -17.86 4.98
CA ALA A 88 7.46 -18.87 5.73
C ALA A 88 8.91 -18.99 5.31
N ASP A 89 9.23 -18.62 4.08
CA ASP A 89 10.55 -18.85 3.51
C ASP A 89 11.40 -17.63 3.27
N SER A 90 10.81 -16.46 3.16
CA SER A 90 11.58 -15.29 2.70
C SER A 90 10.95 -13.96 3.13
N SER A 91 11.73 -12.90 2.97
CA SER A 91 11.28 -11.53 3.18
C SER A 91 11.41 -10.80 1.85
N TYR A 92 10.48 -9.91 1.55
CA TYR A 92 10.48 -9.18 0.29
C TYR A 92 9.63 -7.92 0.37
N ILE A 93 9.59 -7.15 -0.70
CA ILE A 93 8.73 -5.98 -0.80
C ILE A 93 7.53 -6.39 -1.65
N ALA A 94 6.33 -6.20 -1.13
CA ALA A 94 5.11 -6.52 -1.86
C ALA A 94 4.31 -5.26 -2.18
N TYR A 95 3.60 -5.28 -3.29
CA TYR A 95 2.72 -4.18 -3.71
C TYR A 95 1.33 -4.77 -3.86
N VAL A 96 0.39 -4.38 -3.00
CA VAL A 96 -0.88 -5.08 -2.87
C VAL A 96 -2.06 -4.13 -2.82
N SER A 97 -3.12 -4.46 -3.54
CA SER A 97 -4.33 -3.66 -3.54
C SER A 97 -5.09 -3.80 -2.23
N GLN A 98 -5.80 -2.76 -1.86
CA GLN A 98 -6.56 -2.74 -0.63
C GLN A 98 -7.55 -3.89 -0.53
N GLN A 99 -8.20 -4.25 -1.62
CA GLN A 99 -9.20 -5.31 -1.61
C GLN A 99 -8.63 -6.66 -1.20
N ASN A 100 -7.32 -6.83 -1.32
CA ASN A 100 -6.68 -8.09 -1.00
C ASN A 100 -6.00 -8.11 0.36
N LEU A 101 -6.22 -7.09 1.19
CA LEU A 101 -5.56 -7.01 2.49
C LEU A 101 -6.54 -7.05 3.64
N LEU A 102 -6.13 -7.68 4.72
CA LEU A 102 -6.88 -7.76 5.98
C LEU A 102 -5.96 -7.34 7.11
N PRO A 103 -6.50 -6.72 8.18
CA PRO A 103 -5.67 -6.37 9.32
C PRO A 103 -5.13 -7.62 10.00
N ASP A 104 -3.92 -7.56 10.53
CA ASP A 104 -3.26 -8.73 11.08
C ASP A 104 -2.39 -8.42 12.30
N ALA A 105 -2.63 -7.32 12.98
CA ALA A 105 -1.82 -6.95 14.14
C ALA A 105 -1.85 -8.00 15.24
N GLU A 106 -2.95 -8.73 15.35
CA GLU A 106 -3.08 -9.71 16.42
C GLU A 106 -2.10 -10.87 16.29
N ASN A 107 -1.52 -11.07 15.15
CA ASN A 107 -0.51 -12.12 14.95
C ASN A 107 0.92 -11.62 15.19
N GLY A 108 1.07 -10.44 15.75
CA GLY A 108 2.36 -9.96 16.23
C GLY A 108 3.21 -9.27 15.18
N PRO A 109 4.47 -9.03 15.51
CA PRO A 109 5.36 -8.30 14.62
C PRO A 109 5.70 -9.07 13.35
N VAL A 110 6.17 -8.33 12.36
CA VAL A 110 6.59 -8.89 11.08
C VAL A 110 8.12 -9.04 11.13
N ASN A 111 8.62 -10.14 10.58
CA ASN A 111 10.04 -10.38 10.55
C ASN A 111 10.59 -9.99 9.18
N HIS A 112 11.13 -8.78 9.08
CA HIS A 112 11.70 -8.28 7.82
C HIS A 112 12.92 -7.42 8.15
N PRO A 113 14.02 -7.57 7.43
CA PRO A 113 15.26 -6.88 7.78
C PRO A 113 15.20 -5.36 7.68
N SER A 114 14.27 -4.81 6.90
CA SER A 114 14.19 -3.36 6.72
C SER A 114 13.40 -2.65 7.82
N ILE A 115 12.70 -3.39 8.66
CA ILE A 115 11.81 -2.79 9.65
C ILE A 115 12.59 -1.95 10.66
N ASP A 116 13.66 -2.48 11.21
CA ASP A 116 14.38 -1.78 12.26
C ASP A 116 14.97 -0.45 11.81
N GLY A 117 15.31 -0.32 10.56
CA GLY A 117 15.85 0.93 10.05
C GLY A 117 14.78 1.92 9.60
N TYR A 118 13.52 1.51 9.62
CA TYR A 118 12.43 2.34 9.12
C TYR A 118 11.45 2.73 10.21
N PHE A 119 11.22 1.88 11.19
CA PHE A 119 10.24 2.07 12.23
C PHE A 119 10.84 1.97 13.62
N GLU A 120 10.11 2.51 14.58
CA GLU A 120 10.40 2.26 16.01
C GLU A 120 10.03 0.81 16.33
N PRO A 121 10.49 0.28 17.47
CA PRO A 121 10.17 -1.08 17.85
C PRO A 121 8.67 -1.35 17.94
N TRP A 122 8.30 -2.58 17.74
CA TRP A 122 6.91 -3.02 17.80
C TRP A 122 6.23 -2.57 19.09
N SER A 123 5.08 -1.92 18.96
CA SER A 123 4.39 -1.36 20.11
C SER A 123 3.36 -2.32 20.71
N GLY A 124 3.20 -3.50 20.11
CA GLY A 124 2.18 -4.46 20.54
C GLY A 124 1.00 -4.50 19.59
N ASN A 125 0.77 -3.45 18.81
CA ASN A 125 -0.34 -3.44 17.87
C ASN A 125 0.01 -2.75 16.55
N ARG A 126 1.13 -2.06 16.45
CA ARG A 126 1.54 -1.43 15.21
C ARG A 126 2.97 -0.98 15.28
N TYR A 127 3.50 -0.53 14.15
CA TYR A 127 4.80 0.11 14.06
C TYR A 127 4.59 1.62 13.91
N ARG A 128 5.56 2.42 14.38
CA ARG A 128 5.49 3.85 14.24
C ARG A 128 6.73 4.36 13.56
N LEU A 129 6.58 5.38 12.75
CA LEU A 129 7.74 6.07 12.19
C LEU A 129 8.48 6.78 13.32
N PRO A 130 9.82 6.88 13.25
CA PRO A 130 10.55 7.65 14.25
C PRO A 130 10.02 9.07 14.35
N ALA A 131 10.14 9.68 15.52
CA ALA A 131 9.59 11.01 15.75
C ALA A 131 10.11 12.03 14.73
N THR A 132 11.34 11.88 14.28
CA THR A 132 11.93 12.82 13.33
C THR A 132 11.30 12.73 11.94
N MET A 133 10.54 11.66 11.66
CA MET A 133 9.91 11.46 10.37
C MET A 133 8.40 11.61 10.41
N ARG A 134 7.83 11.85 11.58
CA ARG A 134 6.39 12.06 11.68
C ARG A 134 6.08 13.51 11.36
N GLN A 135 4.98 13.72 10.70
CA GLN A 135 4.54 15.07 10.35
C GLN A 135 3.46 15.60 11.26
#